data_2e11fc972fd52c95498811ecd996f141
#
_entry.id   2e11fc972fd52c95498811ecd996f141
#
_cell.length_a   1.000
_cell.length_b   1.000
_cell.length_c   1.000
_cell.angle_alpha   90.00
_cell.angle_beta   90.00
_cell.angle_gamma   90.00
#
_symmetry.space_group_name_H-M   'P 1'
#
loop_
_entity.id
_entity.type
_entity.pdbx_description
1 polymer ?
#
loop_
_entity_poly.entity_id
_entity_poly.type
_entity_poly.pdbx_seq_one_letter_code
_entity_poly.pdbx_strand_id
1 'polypeptide(L)'
;MSNMIRIAALSALLLSSTACAGPVHDIVLAAQMDNFTQLKKLLGKGLSPNTIDPVTGETVLMIALREGSQGVAAELIADQRLELEQQAPNGNTALMMAAFKRNKVAVLALIARGAVVTRPGWTALHYAAASGDTDIATILLEHHAYIDAASPSQLTPLMIAAREGQRDVAELLLRAGADARLRNNENLTASQIAVRANYEAIGAVIDRHIAALPIKRSP
;
A
#
# COMPACT_ATOMS: atom_id res chain seq x y z
N MET A 1 30.04 -16.66 -31.94
CA MET A 1 28.79 -17.34 -32.35
C MET A 1 28.00 -17.81 -31.12
N SER A 2 27.66 -16.94 -30.18
CA SER A 2 27.00 -17.36 -28.91
C SER A 2 25.85 -16.45 -28.43
N ASN A 3 25.43 -15.42 -29.19
CA ASN A 3 24.40 -14.49 -28.74
C ASN A 3 23.09 -14.52 -29.58
N MET A 4 23.01 -15.33 -30.61
CA MET A 4 21.80 -15.44 -31.44
C MET A 4 20.82 -16.54 -31.00
N ILE A 5 21.22 -17.44 -30.12
CA ILE A 5 20.38 -18.60 -29.71
C ILE A 5 19.50 -18.25 -28.50
N ARG A 6 19.82 -17.19 -27.73
CA ARG A 6 19.03 -16.79 -26.57
C ARG A 6 17.78 -15.94 -26.87
N ILE A 7 17.68 -15.33 -28.02
CA ILE A 7 16.53 -14.48 -28.39
C ILE A 7 15.39 -15.32 -29.00
N ALA A 8 15.71 -16.46 -29.63
CA ALA A 8 14.68 -17.34 -30.23
C ALA A 8 13.91 -18.18 -29.19
N ALA A 9 14.44 -18.38 -27.99
CA ALA A 9 13.76 -19.16 -26.95
C ALA A 9 12.72 -18.35 -26.13
N LEU A 10 12.81 -17.00 -26.10
CA LEU A 10 11.82 -16.15 -25.43
C LEU A 10 10.59 -15.88 -26.29
N SER A 11 10.69 -15.95 -27.62
CA SER A 11 9.56 -15.75 -28.50
C SER A 11 8.67 -16.98 -28.68
N ALA A 12 9.16 -18.18 -28.36
CA ALA A 12 8.37 -19.42 -28.45
C ALA A 12 7.49 -19.68 -27.22
N LEU A 13 7.77 -19.04 -26.06
CA LEU A 13 6.92 -19.15 -24.86
C LEU A 13 5.69 -18.21 -24.87
N LEU A 14 5.67 -17.22 -25.79
CA LEU A 14 4.56 -16.28 -25.93
C LEU A 14 3.45 -16.75 -26.87
N LEU A 15 3.63 -17.87 -27.54
CA LEU A 15 2.66 -18.38 -28.54
C LEU A 15 1.79 -19.55 -28.04
N SER A 16 1.96 -20.02 -26.80
CA SER A 16 1.17 -21.15 -26.27
C SER A 16 0.08 -20.73 -25.25
N SER A 17 -0.12 -19.44 -24.97
CA SER A 17 -1.13 -18.96 -24.02
C SER A 17 -2.43 -18.39 -24.65
N THR A 18 -2.61 -18.54 -25.96
CA THR A 18 -3.83 -18.05 -26.63
C THR A 18 -5.06 -18.94 -26.45
N ALA A 19 -4.97 -20.00 -25.65
CA ALA A 19 -6.05 -20.99 -25.49
C ALA A 19 -6.94 -20.80 -24.24
N CYS A 20 -6.75 -19.75 -23.42
CA CYS A 20 -7.58 -19.51 -22.22
C CYS A 20 -7.77 -18.02 -21.89
N ALA A 21 -7.89 -17.16 -22.92
CA ALA A 21 -8.26 -15.75 -22.74
C ALA A 21 -9.77 -15.66 -22.45
N GLY A 22 -10.16 -15.93 -21.19
CA GLY A 22 -11.54 -15.73 -20.73
C GLY A 22 -11.77 -14.28 -20.26
N PRO A 23 -13.04 -13.90 -20.03
CA PRO A 23 -13.40 -12.53 -19.61
C PRO A 23 -12.62 -12.02 -18.37
N VAL A 24 -12.22 -12.94 -17.47
CA VAL A 24 -11.38 -12.61 -16.30
C VAL A 24 -9.98 -12.19 -16.72
N HIS A 25 -9.36 -12.90 -17.66
CA HIS A 25 -8.06 -12.50 -18.19
C HIS A 25 -8.12 -11.15 -18.89
N ASP A 26 -9.17 -10.91 -19.67
CA ASP A 26 -9.34 -9.63 -20.39
C ASP A 26 -9.47 -8.42 -19.45
N ILE A 27 -10.18 -8.56 -18.32
CA ILE A 27 -10.33 -7.46 -17.36
C ILE A 27 -9.03 -7.23 -16.56
N VAL A 28 -8.29 -8.29 -16.23
CA VAL A 28 -6.96 -8.20 -15.62
C VAL A 28 -6.00 -7.49 -16.57
N LEU A 29 -5.97 -7.87 -17.82
CA LEU A 29 -5.13 -7.23 -18.84
C LEU A 29 -5.50 -5.74 -19.03
N ALA A 30 -6.81 -5.42 -19.06
CA ALA A 30 -7.27 -4.04 -19.09
C ALA A 30 -6.75 -3.21 -17.91
N ALA A 31 -6.70 -3.82 -16.70
CA ALA A 31 -6.17 -3.16 -15.50
C ALA A 31 -4.64 -2.98 -15.58
N GLN A 32 -3.92 -3.95 -16.13
CA GLN A 32 -2.46 -3.87 -16.29
C GLN A 32 -2.02 -2.80 -17.27
N MET A 33 -2.82 -2.57 -18.33
CA MET A 33 -2.47 -1.71 -19.46
C MET A 33 -3.19 -0.35 -19.47
N ASP A 34 -3.88 0.00 -18.39
CA ASP A 34 -4.75 1.18 -18.28
C ASP A 34 -5.77 1.30 -19.43
N ASN A 35 -6.27 0.15 -19.90
CA ASN A 35 -7.22 0.12 -21.01
C ASN A 35 -8.65 0.38 -20.50
N PHE A 36 -8.92 1.64 -20.21
CA PHE A 36 -10.21 2.15 -19.74
C PHE A 36 -11.38 1.77 -20.65
N THR A 37 -11.19 1.83 -21.98
CA THR A 37 -12.25 1.51 -22.95
C THR A 37 -12.64 0.04 -22.87
N GLN A 38 -11.66 -0.85 -22.79
CA GLN A 38 -11.90 -2.28 -22.64
C GLN A 38 -12.55 -2.61 -21.30
N LEU A 39 -12.07 -1.97 -20.20
CA LEU A 39 -12.68 -2.12 -18.89
C LEU A 39 -14.19 -1.80 -18.95
N LYS A 40 -14.56 -0.61 -19.44
CA LYS A 40 -15.98 -0.20 -19.55
C LYS A 40 -16.82 -1.19 -20.34
N LYS A 41 -16.29 -1.67 -21.46
CA LYS A 41 -16.96 -2.68 -22.28
C LYS A 41 -17.21 -3.98 -21.51
N LEU A 42 -16.24 -4.42 -20.70
CA LEU A 42 -16.34 -5.64 -19.90
C LEU A 42 -17.33 -5.49 -18.74
N LEU A 43 -17.25 -4.38 -18.01
CA LEU A 43 -18.21 -4.05 -16.94
C LEU A 43 -19.64 -3.91 -17.48
N GLY A 44 -19.80 -3.30 -18.67
CA GLY A 44 -21.08 -3.19 -19.36
C GLY A 44 -21.65 -4.53 -19.85
N LYS A 45 -20.81 -5.54 -20.05
CA LYS A 45 -21.23 -6.92 -20.34
C LYS A 45 -21.56 -7.75 -19.09
N GLY A 46 -21.50 -7.13 -17.91
CA GLY A 46 -21.86 -7.75 -16.63
C GLY A 46 -20.68 -8.35 -15.85
N LEU A 47 -19.41 -8.13 -16.26
CA LEU A 47 -18.31 -8.52 -15.41
C LEU A 47 -18.33 -7.73 -14.10
N SER A 48 -17.91 -8.40 -13.02
CA SER A 48 -17.85 -7.77 -11.70
C SER A 48 -16.63 -6.85 -11.58
N PRO A 49 -16.77 -5.62 -11.02
CA PRO A 49 -15.63 -4.79 -10.64
C PRO A 49 -14.78 -5.44 -9.52
N ASN A 50 -15.34 -6.44 -8.84
CA ASN A 50 -14.71 -7.21 -7.76
C ASN A 50 -13.98 -8.47 -8.27
N THR A 51 -13.76 -8.57 -9.59
CA THR A 51 -13.05 -9.72 -10.17
C THR A 51 -11.67 -9.85 -9.55
N ILE A 52 -11.32 -11.08 -9.18
CA ILE A 52 -10.03 -11.45 -8.62
C ILE A 52 -9.23 -12.18 -9.70
N ASP A 53 -7.97 -11.79 -9.85
CA ASP A 53 -7.03 -12.52 -10.68
C ASP A 53 -6.71 -13.88 -10.03
N PRO A 54 -7.00 -15.01 -10.69
CA PRO A 54 -6.77 -16.34 -10.12
C PRO A 54 -5.28 -16.67 -9.93
N VAL A 55 -4.38 -15.92 -10.55
CA VAL A 55 -2.93 -16.14 -10.44
C VAL A 55 -2.35 -15.46 -9.21
N THR A 56 -2.71 -14.18 -8.98
CA THR A 56 -2.15 -13.38 -7.88
C THR A 56 -3.06 -13.32 -6.67
N GLY A 57 -4.36 -13.59 -6.83
CA GLY A 57 -5.38 -13.38 -5.81
C GLY A 57 -5.70 -11.91 -5.54
N GLU A 58 -5.14 -10.99 -6.33
CA GLU A 58 -5.43 -9.56 -6.23
C GLU A 58 -6.74 -9.22 -6.96
N THR A 59 -7.45 -8.20 -6.46
CA THR A 59 -8.59 -7.64 -7.20
C THR A 59 -8.09 -6.83 -8.40
N VAL A 60 -8.94 -6.69 -9.42
CA VAL A 60 -8.64 -5.87 -10.60
C VAL A 60 -8.28 -4.43 -10.21
N LEU A 61 -8.92 -3.87 -9.16
CA LEU A 61 -8.54 -2.56 -8.64
C LEU A 61 -7.13 -2.55 -8.04
N MET A 62 -6.74 -3.55 -7.27
CA MET A 62 -5.39 -3.63 -6.70
C MET A 62 -4.32 -3.73 -7.79
N ILE A 63 -4.61 -4.49 -8.86
CA ILE A 63 -3.74 -4.60 -10.03
C ILE A 63 -3.61 -3.23 -10.70
N ALA A 64 -4.73 -2.53 -10.97
CA ALA A 64 -4.70 -1.20 -11.57
C ALA A 64 -3.88 -0.20 -10.73
N LEU A 65 -4.04 -0.22 -9.39
CA LEU A 65 -3.27 0.63 -8.49
C LEU A 65 -1.78 0.28 -8.49
N ARG A 66 -1.44 -1.01 -8.50
CA ARG A 66 -0.06 -1.49 -8.55
C ARG A 66 0.66 -1.08 -9.82
N GLU A 67 -0.01 -1.22 -10.96
CA GLU A 67 0.54 -0.88 -12.28
C GLU A 67 0.49 0.63 -12.58
N GLY A 68 -0.22 1.42 -11.77
CA GLY A 68 -0.38 2.86 -11.99
C GLY A 68 -1.42 3.21 -13.04
N SER A 69 -2.36 2.32 -13.33
CA SER A 69 -3.46 2.45 -14.29
C SER A 69 -4.54 3.38 -13.75
N GLN A 70 -4.31 4.68 -13.88
CA GLN A 70 -5.14 5.69 -13.24
C GLN A 70 -6.57 5.76 -13.79
N GLY A 71 -6.74 5.61 -15.10
CA GLY A 71 -8.05 5.62 -15.73
C GLY A 71 -8.91 4.45 -15.30
N VAL A 72 -8.33 3.25 -15.29
CA VAL A 72 -8.99 2.02 -14.84
C VAL A 72 -9.29 2.08 -13.34
N ALA A 73 -8.33 2.53 -12.52
CA ALA A 73 -8.55 2.66 -11.08
C ALA A 73 -9.68 3.64 -10.75
N ALA A 74 -9.73 4.80 -11.41
CA ALA A 74 -10.79 5.78 -11.21
C ALA A 74 -12.17 5.23 -11.59
N GLU A 75 -12.30 4.54 -12.73
CA GLU A 75 -13.56 3.92 -13.15
C GLU A 75 -14.03 2.83 -12.18
N LEU A 76 -13.12 1.96 -11.73
CA LEU A 76 -13.45 0.94 -10.74
C LEU A 76 -13.88 1.55 -9.42
N ILE A 77 -13.16 2.58 -8.93
CA ILE A 77 -13.52 3.27 -7.68
C ILE A 77 -14.88 3.98 -7.82
N ALA A 78 -15.26 4.45 -8.99
CA ALA A 78 -16.56 5.08 -9.23
C ALA A 78 -17.72 4.07 -9.30
N ASP A 79 -17.47 2.79 -9.59
CA ASP A 79 -18.50 1.76 -9.69
C ASP A 79 -19.09 1.45 -8.30
N GLN A 80 -20.40 1.69 -8.12
CA GLN A 80 -21.08 1.48 -6.84
C GLN A 80 -21.12 0.02 -6.38
N ARG A 81 -20.91 -0.93 -7.28
CA ARG A 81 -20.82 -2.37 -6.98
C ARG A 81 -19.47 -2.79 -6.40
N LEU A 82 -18.48 -1.88 -6.40
CA LEU A 82 -17.13 -2.17 -5.90
C LEU A 82 -17.15 -2.42 -4.38
N GLU A 83 -16.60 -3.55 -3.97
CA GLU A 83 -16.34 -3.92 -2.58
C GLU A 83 -14.96 -3.40 -2.14
N LEU A 84 -14.97 -2.37 -1.28
CA LEU A 84 -13.76 -1.64 -0.92
C LEU A 84 -12.79 -2.44 -0.04
N GLU A 85 -13.33 -3.39 0.75
CA GLU A 85 -12.58 -4.10 1.78
C GLU A 85 -12.11 -5.51 1.36
N GLN A 86 -12.25 -5.85 0.08
CA GLN A 86 -11.64 -7.09 -0.42
C GLN A 86 -10.13 -7.08 -0.17
N GLN A 87 -9.61 -8.24 0.23
CA GLN A 87 -8.21 -8.42 0.57
C GLN A 87 -7.53 -9.36 -0.42
N ALA A 88 -6.32 -9.01 -0.80
CA ALA A 88 -5.41 -9.95 -1.44
C ALA A 88 -4.97 -11.05 -0.44
N PRO A 89 -4.34 -12.16 -0.89
CA PRO A 89 -3.88 -13.25 -0.02
C PRO A 89 -2.95 -12.82 1.13
N ASN A 90 -2.24 -11.71 0.95
CA ASN A 90 -1.36 -11.11 1.97
C ASN A 90 -2.11 -10.16 2.94
N GLY A 91 -3.43 -10.06 2.84
CA GLY A 91 -4.28 -9.20 3.66
C GLY A 91 -4.35 -7.74 3.23
N ASN A 92 -3.71 -7.36 2.13
CA ASN A 92 -3.74 -5.99 1.63
C ASN A 92 -5.10 -5.63 1.03
N THR A 93 -5.53 -4.37 1.28
CA THR A 93 -6.70 -3.76 0.65
C THR A 93 -6.29 -2.79 -0.47
N ALA A 94 -7.26 -2.33 -1.26
CA ALA A 94 -7.03 -1.31 -2.28
C ALA A 94 -6.49 0.00 -1.68
N LEU A 95 -6.99 0.43 -0.50
CA LEU A 95 -6.49 1.64 0.18
C LEU A 95 -5.01 1.51 0.58
N MET A 96 -4.59 0.34 1.07
CA MET A 96 -3.18 0.07 1.39
C MET A 96 -2.31 0.13 0.14
N MET A 97 -2.76 -0.47 -0.95
CA MET A 97 -2.04 -0.44 -2.23
C MET A 97 -1.94 0.99 -2.77
N ALA A 98 -3.01 1.77 -2.73
CA ALA A 98 -3.02 3.18 -3.14
C ALA A 98 -2.03 4.01 -2.31
N ALA A 99 -1.98 3.80 -0.98
CA ALA A 99 -1.03 4.48 -0.10
C ALA A 99 0.42 4.09 -0.42
N PHE A 100 0.71 2.80 -0.61
CA PHE A 100 2.04 2.32 -0.96
C PHE A 100 2.53 2.87 -2.31
N LYS A 101 1.64 2.93 -3.29
CA LYS A 101 1.95 3.42 -4.64
C LYS A 101 1.91 4.95 -4.75
N ARG A 102 1.75 5.65 -3.63
CA ARG A 102 1.72 7.12 -3.54
C ARG A 102 0.62 7.75 -4.44
N ASN A 103 -0.48 7.02 -4.61
CA ASN A 103 -1.62 7.46 -5.41
C ASN A 103 -2.61 8.25 -4.54
N LYS A 104 -2.29 9.52 -4.30
CA LYS A 104 -3.10 10.44 -3.49
C LYS A 104 -4.54 10.54 -3.98
N VAL A 105 -4.75 10.56 -5.31
CA VAL A 105 -6.08 10.65 -5.91
C VAL A 105 -6.93 9.43 -5.55
N ALA A 106 -6.37 8.23 -5.69
CA ALA A 106 -7.06 7.00 -5.34
C ALA A 106 -7.30 6.89 -3.81
N VAL A 107 -6.34 7.33 -2.97
CA VAL A 107 -6.51 7.36 -1.51
C VAL A 107 -7.72 8.21 -1.13
N LEU A 108 -7.80 9.46 -1.63
CA LEU A 108 -8.92 10.35 -1.36
C LEU A 108 -10.25 9.77 -1.88
N ALA A 109 -10.27 9.23 -3.09
CA ALA A 109 -11.47 8.66 -3.68
C ALA A 109 -11.98 7.41 -2.91
N LEU A 110 -11.07 6.53 -2.46
CA LEU A 110 -11.41 5.37 -1.65
C LEU A 110 -11.97 5.76 -0.28
N ILE A 111 -11.32 6.73 0.39
CA ILE A 111 -11.80 7.26 1.68
C ILE A 111 -13.17 7.93 1.52
N ALA A 112 -13.36 8.75 0.49
CA ALA A 112 -14.64 9.39 0.20
C ALA A 112 -15.78 8.38 -0.05
N ARG A 113 -15.42 7.17 -0.54
CA ARG A 113 -16.36 6.05 -0.70
C ARG A 113 -16.58 5.23 0.57
N GLY A 114 -15.90 5.55 1.66
CA GLY A 114 -16.03 4.86 2.94
C GLY A 114 -15.07 3.69 3.15
N ALA A 115 -13.94 3.63 2.44
CA ALA A 115 -12.91 2.64 2.72
C ALA A 115 -12.42 2.75 4.16
N VAL A 116 -12.22 1.61 4.82
CA VAL A 116 -11.82 1.52 6.23
C VAL A 116 -10.35 1.97 6.38
N VAL A 117 -10.16 3.10 7.06
CA VAL A 117 -8.83 3.69 7.30
C VAL A 117 -8.12 2.99 8.46
N THR A 118 -8.86 2.66 9.53
CA THR A 118 -8.33 2.00 10.73
C THR A 118 -8.84 0.57 10.84
N ARG A 119 -7.92 -0.38 10.96
CA ARG A 119 -8.21 -1.80 11.11
C ARG A 119 -7.11 -2.49 11.95
N PRO A 120 -7.37 -3.65 12.55
CA PRO A 120 -6.32 -4.45 13.17
C PRO A 120 -5.26 -4.90 12.17
N GLY A 121 -4.01 -4.96 12.60
CA GLY A 121 -2.89 -5.41 11.77
C GLY A 121 -2.34 -4.31 10.87
N TRP A 122 -1.97 -4.67 9.64
CA TRP A 122 -1.46 -3.70 8.66
C TRP A 122 -2.55 -2.70 8.26
N THR A 123 -2.18 -1.42 8.18
CA THR A 123 -3.06 -0.31 7.80
C THR A 123 -2.47 0.50 6.65
N ALA A 124 -3.28 1.31 5.99
CA ALA A 124 -2.80 2.23 4.95
C ALA A 124 -1.71 3.18 5.46
N LEU A 125 -1.73 3.56 6.77
CA LEU A 125 -0.71 4.42 7.37
C LEU A 125 0.67 3.73 7.45
N HIS A 126 0.72 2.41 7.67
CA HIS A 126 1.98 1.66 7.57
C HIS A 126 2.56 1.73 6.15
N TYR A 127 1.71 1.63 5.12
CA TYR A 127 2.14 1.68 3.72
C TYR A 127 2.54 3.09 3.28
N ALA A 128 1.84 4.13 3.76
CA ALA A 128 2.26 5.52 3.58
C ALA A 128 3.61 5.78 4.26
N ALA A 129 3.82 5.22 5.45
CA ALA A 129 5.09 5.30 6.17
C ALA A 129 6.22 4.58 5.42
N ALA A 130 5.95 3.41 4.83
CA ALA A 130 6.93 2.68 4.04
C ALA A 130 7.29 3.41 2.74
N SER A 131 6.33 4.01 2.06
CA SER A 131 6.55 4.74 0.81
C SER A 131 7.17 6.13 1.00
N GLY A 132 7.16 6.68 2.22
CA GLY A 132 7.69 8.01 2.52
C GLY A 132 6.81 9.16 2.04
N ASP A 133 5.50 8.93 1.87
CA ASP A 133 4.57 9.95 1.40
C ASP A 133 3.92 10.69 2.58
N THR A 134 4.43 11.89 2.87
CA THR A 134 3.94 12.74 3.96
C THR A 134 2.52 13.25 3.72
N ASP A 135 2.15 13.51 2.46
CA ASP A 135 0.81 13.99 2.12
C ASP A 135 -0.23 12.91 2.40
N ILE A 136 0.03 11.67 1.94
CA ILE A 136 -0.88 10.54 2.18
C ILE A 136 -0.93 10.20 3.66
N ALA A 137 0.21 10.23 4.38
CA ALA A 137 0.24 10.01 5.82
C ALA A 137 -0.62 11.07 6.54
N THR A 138 -0.52 12.34 6.14
CA THR A 138 -1.34 13.44 6.69
C THR A 138 -2.83 13.21 6.43
N ILE A 139 -3.21 12.90 5.18
CA ILE A 139 -4.60 12.60 4.81
C ILE A 139 -5.16 11.47 5.66
N LEU A 140 -4.40 10.38 5.82
CA LEU A 140 -4.86 9.24 6.62
C LEU A 140 -5.06 9.62 8.09
N LEU A 141 -4.17 10.43 8.68
CA LEU A 141 -4.30 10.92 10.06
C LEU A 141 -5.51 11.85 10.21
N GLU A 142 -5.75 12.77 9.26
CA GLU A 142 -6.93 13.64 9.21
C GLU A 142 -8.24 12.83 9.13
N HIS A 143 -8.18 11.64 8.51
CA HIS A 143 -9.29 10.69 8.45
C HIS A 143 -9.23 9.62 9.55
N HIS A 144 -8.64 9.97 10.71
CA HIS A 144 -8.63 9.18 11.94
C HIS A 144 -7.89 7.82 11.85
N ALA A 145 -6.86 7.73 11.00
CA ALA A 145 -5.95 6.59 11.06
C ALA A 145 -5.35 6.49 12.47
N TYR A 146 -5.40 5.29 13.08
CA TYR A 146 -4.76 5.09 14.37
C TYR A 146 -3.25 5.15 14.20
N ILE A 147 -2.63 6.19 14.80
CA ILE A 147 -1.23 6.56 14.59
C ILE A 147 -0.26 5.47 15.05
N ASP A 148 -0.61 4.76 16.13
CA ASP A 148 0.18 3.69 16.72
C ASP A 148 -0.39 2.29 16.39
N ALA A 149 -1.06 2.17 15.23
CA ALA A 149 -1.55 0.88 14.77
C ALA A 149 -0.41 -0.14 14.77
N ALA A 150 -0.66 -1.33 15.33
CA ALA A 150 0.33 -2.38 15.42
C ALA A 150 0.09 -3.48 14.38
N SER A 151 1.10 -3.78 13.57
CA SER A 151 1.09 -4.96 12.70
C SER A 151 1.15 -6.26 13.53
N PRO A 152 0.99 -7.45 12.92
CA PRO A 152 1.17 -8.71 13.65
C PRO A 152 2.53 -8.86 14.35
N SER A 153 3.56 -8.20 13.84
CA SER A 153 4.90 -8.14 14.44
C SER A 153 5.07 -6.96 15.41
N GLN A 154 3.96 -6.31 15.82
CA GLN A 154 3.96 -5.11 16.67
C GLN A 154 4.77 -3.94 16.07
N LEU A 155 4.92 -3.89 14.75
CA LEU A 155 5.51 -2.74 14.08
C LEU A 155 4.45 -1.63 13.97
N THR A 156 4.81 -0.41 14.41
CA THR A 156 3.99 0.79 14.22
C THR A 156 4.38 1.53 12.93
N PRO A 157 3.53 2.45 12.41
CA PRO A 157 3.91 3.29 11.26
C PRO A 157 5.23 4.05 11.47
N LEU A 158 5.50 4.54 12.70
CA LEU A 158 6.78 5.17 13.03
C LEU A 158 7.96 4.20 12.91
N MET A 159 7.81 2.96 13.36
CA MET A 159 8.84 1.92 13.21
C MET A 159 9.09 1.58 11.74
N ILE A 160 8.04 1.56 10.93
CA ILE A 160 8.17 1.35 9.49
C ILE A 160 8.91 2.52 8.83
N ALA A 161 8.52 3.78 9.11
CA ALA A 161 9.23 4.95 8.60
C ALA A 161 10.72 4.92 8.98
N ALA A 162 11.03 4.54 10.23
CA ALA A 162 12.38 4.42 10.74
C ALA A 162 13.20 3.33 10.01
N ARG A 163 12.58 2.16 9.75
CA ARG A 163 13.20 1.03 9.04
C ARG A 163 13.50 1.35 7.57
N GLU A 164 12.57 2.06 6.92
CA GLU A 164 12.65 2.37 5.49
C GLU A 164 13.40 3.70 5.20
N GLY A 165 13.95 4.34 6.24
CA GLY A 165 14.72 5.58 6.06
C GLY A 165 13.87 6.82 5.76
N GLN A 166 12.57 6.78 6.04
CA GLN A 166 11.62 7.83 5.69
C GLN A 166 11.58 8.93 6.77
N ARG A 167 12.61 9.78 6.79
CA ARG A 167 12.80 10.79 7.81
C ARG A 167 11.60 11.73 7.95
N ASP A 168 11.11 12.29 6.83
CA ASP A 168 10.06 13.30 6.85
C ASP A 168 8.76 12.74 7.42
N VAL A 169 8.44 11.47 7.08
CA VAL A 169 7.28 10.78 7.66
C VAL A 169 7.50 10.46 9.14
N ALA A 170 8.70 10.06 9.55
CA ALA A 170 9.00 9.83 10.95
C ALA A 170 8.81 11.12 11.77
N GLU A 171 9.33 12.24 11.30
CA GLU A 171 9.13 13.55 11.93
C GLU A 171 7.67 13.98 11.94
N LEU A 172 6.90 13.72 10.86
CA LEU A 172 5.46 13.97 10.80
C LEU A 172 4.73 13.17 11.89
N LEU A 173 4.99 11.86 11.96
CA LEU A 173 4.34 10.97 12.95
C LEU A 173 4.67 11.39 14.39
N LEU A 174 5.93 11.75 14.67
CA LEU A 174 6.33 12.25 15.99
C LEU A 174 5.59 13.55 16.36
N ARG A 175 5.49 14.49 15.42
CA ARG A 175 4.72 15.74 15.65
C ARG A 175 3.23 15.49 15.82
N ALA A 176 2.69 14.47 15.16
CA ALA A 176 1.29 14.06 15.29
C ALA A 176 1.01 13.25 16.56
N GLY A 177 2.03 12.94 17.37
CA GLY A 177 1.88 12.31 18.69
C GLY A 177 2.08 10.78 18.70
N ALA A 178 2.76 10.19 17.72
CA ALA A 178 3.14 8.79 17.75
C ALA A 178 4.00 8.46 18.99
N ASP A 179 3.68 7.36 19.68
CA ASP A 179 4.48 6.94 20.85
C ASP A 179 5.78 6.24 20.41
N ALA A 180 6.86 7.00 20.42
CA ALA A 180 8.19 6.53 20.08
C ALA A 180 8.79 5.51 21.05
N ARG A 181 8.15 5.26 22.21
CA ARG A 181 8.61 4.29 23.22
C ARG A 181 8.07 2.89 23.00
N LEU A 182 7.09 2.71 22.11
CA LEU A 182 6.54 1.42 21.78
C LEU A 182 7.63 0.47 21.27
N ARG A 183 7.43 -0.82 21.50
CA ARG A 183 8.38 -1.86 21.12
C ARG A 183 7.69 -2.91 20.25
N ASN A 184 8.42 -3.39 19.27
CA ASN A 184 7.98 -4.52 18.45
C ASN A 184 8.19 -5.87 19.15
N ASN A 185 7.87 -6.98 18.48
CA ASN A 185 8.07 -8.35 19.02
C ASN A 185 9.55 -8.70 19.27
N GLU A 186 10.49 -7.97 18.67
CA GLU A 186 11.93 -8.11 18.93
C GLU A 186 12.40 -7.22 20.10
N ASN A 187 11.47 -6.59 20.82
CA ASN A 187 11.73 -5.63 21.89
C ASN A 187 12.51 -4.36 21.45
N LEU A 188 12.44 -4.00 20.15
CA LEU A 188 13.10 -2.84 19.58
C LEU A 188 12.15 -1.65 19.47
N THR A 189 12.65 -0.45 19.83
CA THR A 189 11.98 0.82 19.55
C THR A 189 12.21 1.29 18.13
N ALA A 190 11.46 2.30 17.67
CA ALA A 190 11.64 2.91 16.35
C ALA A 190 13.07 3.48 16.16
N SER A 191 13.68 4.08 17.21
CA SER A 191 15.06 4.56 17.17
C SER A 191 16.04 3.42 16.93
N GLN A 192 15.91 2.32 17.69
CA GLN A 192 16.79 1.16 17.57
C GLN A 192 16.64 0.47 16.20
N ILE A 193 15.43 0.45 15.65
CA ILE A 193 15.17 -0.06 14.30
C ILE A 193 15.87 0.81 13.24
N ALA A 194 15.80 2.15 13.37
CA ALA A 194 16.50 3.07 12.48
C ALA A 194 18.02 2.82 12.47
N VAL A 195 18.63 2.72 13.67
CA VAL A 195 20.07 2.46 13.81
C VAL A 195 20.44 1.11 13.18
N ARG A 196 19.67 0.05 13.46
CA ARG A 196 19.88 -1.29 12.87
C ARG A 196 19.76 -1.30 11.33
N ALA A 197 18.95 -0.38 10.78
CA ALA A 197 18.79 -0.20 9.34
C ALA A 197 19.80 0.79 8.72
N ASN A 198 20.81 1.24 9.48
CA ASN A 198 21.84 2.23 9.11
C ASN A 198 21.27 3.64 8.84
N TYR A 199 20.19 4.01 9.53
CA TYR A 199 19.60 5.36 9.49
C TYR A 199 19.77 6.06 10.86
N GLU A 200 21.03 6.18 11.34
CA GLU A 200 21.37 6.75 12.66
C GLU A 200 20.79 8.16 12.84
N ALA A 201 20.77 8.97 11.75
CA ALA A 201 20.21 10.31 11.80
C ALA A 201 18.72 10.32 12.18
N ILE A 202 17.96 9.33 11.72
CA ILE A 202 16.53 9.15 12.10
C ILE A 202 16.44 8.69 13.54
N GLY A 203 17.25 7.72 13.95
CA GLY A 203 17.35 7.30 15.35
C GLY A 203 17.58 8.46 16.30
N ALA A 204 18.56 9.33 15.97
CA ALA A 204 18.87 10.52 16.77
C ALA A 204 17.71 11.56 16.79
N VAL A 205 16.92 11.67 15.74
CA VAL A 205 15.69 12.52 15.74
C VAL A 205 14.67 11.96 16.71
N ILE A 206 14.42 10.66 16.65
CA ILE A 206 13.46 9.97 17.53
C ILE A 206 13.89 10.10 19.00
N ASP A 207 15.18 9.86 19.32
CA ASP A 207 15.70 9.94 20.68
C ASP A 207 15.61 11.36 21.24
N ARG A 208 15.90 12.38 20.43
CA ARG A 208 15.71 13.80 20.82
C ARG A 208 14.26 14.11 21.13
N HIS A 209 13.33 13.57 20.33
CA HIS A 209 11.90 13.74 20.59
C HIS A 209 11.50 13.10 21.91
N ILE A 210 11.96 11.88 22.20
CA ILE A 210 11.69 11.20 23.48
C ILE A 210 12.24 12.01 24.66
N ALA A 211 13.46 12.56 24.53
CA ALA A 211 14.09 13.35 25.58
C ALA A 211 13.38 14.69 25.85
N ALA A 212 12.72 15.25 24.84
CA ALA A 212 11.93 16.49 24.96
C ALA A 212 10.55 16.28 25.57
N LEU A 213 10.05 15.03 25.65
CA LEU A 213 8.76 14.75 26.27
C LEU A 213 8.82 14.94 27.79
N PRO A 214 7.78 15.52 28.41
CA PRO A 214 7.74 15.66 29.87
C PRO A 214 7.83 14.29 30.53
N ILE A 215 8.68 14.20 31.57
CA ILE A 215 8.78 12.99 32.40
C ILE A 215 7.42 12.83 33.08
N LYS A 216 6.64 11.81 32.70
CA LYS A 216 5.47 11.41 33.50
C LYS A 216 5.98 11.00 34.88
N ARG A 217 5.92 11.90 35.86
CA ARG A 217 6.08 11.51 37.26
C ARG A 217 4.91 10.59 37.57
N SER A 218 5.20 9.32 37.83
CA SER A 218 4.18 8.41 38.36
C SER A 218 3.68 9.00 39.69
N PRO A 219 2.36 8.93 39.96
CA PRO A 219 1.77 9.38 41.20
C PRO A 219 2.29 8.56 42.37
#